data_2f0b9dbac2eafc76524b809c24ba7e2e
#
_entry.id   2f0b9dbac2eafc76524b809c24ba7e2e
#
_cell.length_a   1.000
_cell.length_b   1.000
_cell.length_c   1.000
_cell.angle_alpha   90.00
_cell.angle_beta   90.00
_cell.angle_gamma   90.00
#
_symmetry.space_group_name_H-M   'P 1'
#
loop_
_entity.id
_entity.type
_entity.pdbx_description
1 polymer ?
#
loop_
_entity_poly.entity_id
_entity_poly.type
_entity_poly.pdbx_seq_one_letter_code
_entity_poly.pdbx_strand_id
1 'polypeptide(L)'
;MKFKNFLLIVFFVFITNCSSNQTMKPEDFKGQKPKLVIEEFLSGKVEAWGVLQNRSGKVTRQFSAILEGKWDGQQLILDEKFNWSDGEIQTRQWKINKIDEHNYEGTAEDVVGTAKGFSYGPAFKFEYVLLVPVKGREIKITFDDWIFMQDDRVAINRAIMTKFGFKVAELTVSFIKN
;
A
#
# COMPACT_ATOMS: atom_id res chain seq x y z
N MET A 1 -69.14 -26.20 18.02
CA MET A 1 -68.39 -24.95 17.78
C MET A 1 -66.97 -25.32 17.41
N LYS A 2 -66.59 -25.27 16.10
CA LYS A 2 -65.29 -25.76 15.61
C LYS A 2 -64.34 -24.56 15.49
N PHE A 3 -63.29 -24.50 16.30
CA PHE A 3 -62.19 -23.54 16.15
C PHE A 3 -61.30 -23.97 14.98
N LYS A 4 -61.22 -23.15 13.94
CA LYS A 4 -60.25 -23.28 12.85
C LYS A 4 -58.95 -22.62 13.30
N ASN A 5 -57.91 -23.43 13.47
CA ASN A 5 -56.54 -22.94 13.65
C ASN A 5 -56.05 -22.35 12.34
N PHE A 6 -55.85 -21.01 12.34
CA PHE A 6 -55.19 -20.30 11.23
C PHE A 6 -53.67 -20.25 11.51
N LEU A 7 -52.94 -21.14 10.82
CA LEU A 7 -51.49 -21.19 10.90
C LEU A 7 -50.90 -20.07 10.01
N LEU A 8 -50.39 -19.02 10.65
CA LEU A 8 -49.72 -17.91 9.97
C LEU A 8 -48.27 -18.32 9.67
N ILE A 9 -47.97 -18.70 8.40
CA ILE A 9 -46.58 -18.97 7.95
C ILE A 9 -45.94 -17.62 7.66
N VAL A 10 -45.07 -17.16 8.56
CA VAL A 10 -44.20 -15.99 8.35
C VAL A 10 -43.04 -16.44 7.46
N PHE A 11 -43.09 -16.04 6.20
CA PHE A 11 -41.98 -16.27 5.25
C PHE A 11 -40.85 -15.24 5.53
N PHE A 12 -39.83 -15.68 6.23
CA PHE A 12 -38.63 -14.86 6.46
C PHE A 12 -37.81 -14.85 5.18
N VAL A 13 -37.94 -13.80 4.37
CA VAL A 13 -37.11 -13.58 3.21
C VAL A 13 -35.72 -13.11 3.70
N PHE A 14 -34.76 -14.02 3.77
CA PHE A 14 -33.37 -13.67 3.94
C PHE A 14 -32.91 -12.95 2.66
N ILE A 15 -32.85 -11.62 2.70
CA ILE A 15 -32.15 -10.84 1.69
C ILE A 15 -30.67 -11.03 1.98
N THR A 16 -30.04 -12.01 1.33
CA THR A 16 -28.59 -12.11 1.28
C THR A 16 -28.08 -10.95 0.44
N ASN A 17 -27.73 -9.83 1.09
CA ASN A 17 -26.89 -8.83 0.49
C ASN A 17 -25.53 -9.49 0.24
N CYS A 18 -25.35 -10.05 -0.96
CA CYS A 18 -24.03 -10.30 -1.52
C CYS A 18 -23.37 -8.93 -1.75
N SER A 19 -22.76 -8.38 -0.72
CA SER A 19 -21.73 -7.37 -0.89
C SER A 19 -20.59 -8.08 -1.62
N SER A 20 -20.52 -7.92 -2.93
CA SER A 20 -19.32 -8.27 -3.67
C SER A 20 -18.22 -7.39 -3.10
N ASN A 21 -17.33 -7.95 -2.29
CA ASN A 21 -16.07 -7.33 -1.92
C ASN A 21 -15.26 -7.21 -3.22
N GLN A 22 -15.54 -6.17 -4.00
CA GLN A 22 -14.81 -5.85 -5.20
C GLN A 22 -13.45 -5.31 -4.73
N THR A 23 -12.44 -6.16 -4.79
CA THR A 23 -11.07 -5.77 -4.48
C THR A 23 -10.63 -4.75 -5.53
N MET A 24 -10.18 -3.57 -5.10
CA MET A 24 -9.66 -2.52 -5.96
C MET A 24 -8.49 -3.05 -6.81
N LYS A 25 -8.51 -2.77 -8.11
CA LYS A 25 -7.47 -3.16 -9.07
C LYS A 25 -6.80 -1.94 -9.67
N PRO A 26 -5.51 -2.02 -10.05
CA PRO A 26 -4.83 -0.90 -10.69
C PRO A 26 -5.56 -0.38 -11.93
N GLU A 27 -6.13 -1.27 -12.76
CA GLU A 27 -6.83 -0.94 -14.00
C GLU A 27 -8.11 -0.12 -13.77
N ASP A 28 -8.68 -0.13 -12.58
CA ASP A 28 -9.87 0.67 -12.22
C ASP A 28 -9.58 2.19 -12.33
N PHE A 29 -8.28 2.57 -12.32
CA PHE A 29 -7.80 3.95 -12.44
C PHE A 29 -7.42 4.35 -13.86
N LYS A 30 -7.59 3.49 -14.85
CA LYS A 30 -7.25 3.76 -16.25
C LYS A 30 -7.94 5.03 -16.76
N GLY A 31 -7.16 5.95 -17.31
CA GLY A 31 -7.66 7.21 -17.88
C GLY A 31 -8.01 8.30 -16.86
N GLN A 32 -7.92 8.02 -15.55
CA GLN A 32 -8.09 9.03 -14.51
C GLN A 32 -6.85 9.93 -14.39
N LYS A 33 -7.04 11.12 -13.81
CA LYS A 33 -5.99 12.13 -13.60
C LYS A 33 -5.97 12.58 -12.14
N PRO A 34 -4.82 13.11 -11.66
CA PRO A 34 -3.54 13.28 -12.38
C PRO A 34 -2.90 11.93 -12.71
N LYS A 35 -2.03 11.83 -13.72
CA LYS A 35 -1.27 10.58 -14.02
C LYS A 35 -0.04 10.53 -13.12
N LEU A 36 0.08 9.46 -12.33
CA LEU A 36 1.29 9.17 -11.57
C LEU A 36 2.30 8.41 -12.46
N VAL A 37 3.42 9.06 -12.74
CA VAL A 37 4.61 8.43 -13.31
C VAL A 37 5.60 8.29 -12.16
N ILE A 38 5.69 7.08 -11.60
CA ILE A 38 6.35 6.88 -10.30
C ILE A 38 7.85 7.23 -10.35
N GLU A 39 8.53 6.92 -11.44
CA GLU A 39 9.93 7.27 -11.64
C GLU A 39 10.17 8.78 -11.75
N GLU A 40 9.21 9.54 -12.26
CA GLU A 40 9.28 11.00 -12.30
C GLU A 40 8.95 11.60 -10.94
N PHE A 41 7.88 11.10 -10.30
CA PHE A 41 7.45 11.59 -8.99
C PHE A 41 8.51 11.38 -7.91
N LEU A 42 9.16 10.20 -7.88
CA LEU A 42 10.19 9.88 -6.90
C LEU A 42 11.59 10.33 -7.28
N SER A 43 11.83 10.87 -8.49
CA SER A 43 13.13 11.44 -8.87
C SER A 43 13.39 12.77 -8.15
N GLY A 44 14.63 12.94 -7.69
CA GLY A 44 15.01 14.07 -6.82
C GLY A 44 14.63 13.83 -5.37
N LYS A 45 14.38 14.92 -4.62
CA LYS A 45 14.06 14.87 -3.20
C LYS A 45 12.55 14.87 -2.98
N VAL A 46 12.08 13.89 -2.20
CA VAL A 46 10.71 13.79 -1.71
C VAL A 46 10.74 13.68 -0.19
N GLU A 47 9.90 14.44 0.48
CA GLU A 47 9.71 14.36 1.93
C GLU A 47 8.45 13.55 2.26
N ALA A 48 8.50 12.77 3.34
CA ALA A 48 7.39 11.91 3.71
C ALA A 48 7.16 11.91 5.22
N TRP A 49 5.89 11.75 5.58
CA TRP A 49 5.44 11.55 6.98
C TRP A 49 4.44 10.42 7.01
N GLY A 50 4.64 9.50 7.97
CA GLY A 50 3.80 8.32 8.06
C GLY A 50 3.40 7.93 9.47
N VAL A 51 2.29 7.20 9.53
CA VAL A 51 1.77 6.57 10.75
C VAL A 51 1.60 5.08 10.54
N LEU A 52 2.15 4.29 11.47
CA LEU A 52 1.96 2.85 11.52
C LEU A 52 0.87 2.52 12.53
N GLN A 53 -0.17 1.83 12.07
CA GLN A 53 -1.30 1.39 12.88
C GLN A 53 -1.28 -0.13 13.03
N ASN A 54 -1.60 -0.63 14.20
CA ASN A 54 -1.82 -2.05 14.39
C ASN A 54 -3.17 -2.49 13.80
N ARG A 55 -3.49 -3.79 13.85
CA ARG A 55 -4.73 -4.34 13.28
C ARG A 55 -6.02 -3.74 13.85
N SER A 56 -5.97 -3.14 15.06
CA SER A 56 -7.12 -2.48 15.69
C SER A 56 -7.24 -1.00 15.36
N GLY A 57 -6.36 -0.46 14.49
CA GLY A 57 -6.35 0.94 14.08
C GLY A 57 -5.61 1.88 15.04
N LYS A 58 -5.04 1.35 16.14
CA LYS A 58 -4.24 2.17 17.06
C LYS A 58 -2.89 2.51 16.42
N VAL A 59 -2.53 3.80 16.39
CA VAL A 59 -1.20 4.26 15.99
C VAL A 59 -0.16 3.74 16.99
N THR A 60 0.84 3.05 16.50
CA THR A 60 1.92 2.44 17.30
C THR A 60 3.25 3.16 17.12
N ARG A 61 3.51 3.69 15.91
CA ARG A 61 4.73 4.45 15.57
C ARG A 61 4.39 5.52 14.53
N GLN A 62 5.22 6.54 14.47
CA GLN A 62 5.19 7.57 13.44
C GLN A 62 6.61 7.76 12.91
N PHE A 63 6.75 8.33 11.72
CA PHE A 63 8.04 8.69 11.17
C PHE A 63 7.98 9.92 10.28
N SER A 64 9.12 10.58 10.10
CA SER A 64 9.43 11.39 8.93
C SER A 64 10.49 10.68 8.09
N ALA A 65 10.46 10.90 6.78
CA ALA A 65 11.46 10.32 5.90
C ALA A 65 11.89 11.31 4.81
N ILE A 66 13.12 11.14 4.35
CA ILE A 66 13.65 11.76 3.15
C ILE A 66 13.91 10.64 2.14
N LEU A 67 13.38 10.83 0.95
CA LEU A 67 13.59 9.95 -0.19
C LEU A 67 14.38 10.71 -1.25
N GLU A 68 15.42 10.09 -1.79
CA GLU A 68 16.24 10.65 -2.87
C GLU A 68 16.31 9.66 -4.02
N GLY A 69 15.63 9.99 -5.12
CA GLY A 69 15.53 9.13 -6.30
C GLY A 69 16.42 9.60 -7.44
N LYS A 70 17.00 8.64 -8.15
CA LYS A 70 17.77 8.84 -9.38
C LYS A 70 17.25 7.91 -10.47
N TRP A 71 16.69 8.50 -11.52
CA TRP A 71 16.21 7.79 -12.71
C TRP A 71 17.23 7.87 -13.85
N ASP A 72 17.57 6.74 -14.45
CA ASP A 72 18.55 6.65 -15.56
C ASP A 72 17.91 6.40 -16.94
N GLY A 73 16.60 6.36 -17.01
CA GLY A 73 15.81 6.03 -18.21
C GLY A 73 15.25 4.61 -18.21
N GLN A 74 15.71 3.73 -17.30
CA GLN A 74 15.23 2.35 -17.17
C GLN A 74 15.06 1.92 -15.71
N GLN A 75 15.95 2.36 -14.83
CA GLN A 75 15.96 2.00 -13.40
C GLN A 75 15.90 3.24 -12.53
N LEU A 76 15.04 3.21 -11.53
CA LEU A 76 15.00 4.16 -10.42
C LEU A 76 15.76 3.56 -9.23
N ILE A 77 16.84 4.24 -8.82
CA ILE A 77 17.48 4.00 -7.51
C ILE A 77 16.85 4.98 -6.54
N LEU A 78 16.22 4.48 -5.49
CA LEU A 78 15.54 5.27 -4.48
C LEU A 78 16.16 5.00 -3.11
N ASP A 79 16.86 5.97 -2.58
CA ASP A 79 17.41 5.96 -1.23
C ASP A 79 16.38 6.53 -0.25
N GLU A 80 16.02 5.78 0.77
CA GLU A 80 15.06 6.16 1.80
C GLU A 80 15.75 6.22 3.16
N LYS A 81 15.52 7.31 3.89
CA LYS A 81 15.97 7.48 5.28
C LYS A 81 14.80 7.85 6.17
N PHE A 82 14.45 6.96 7.07
CA PHE A 82 13.35 7.10 8.03
C PHE A 82 13.89 7.52 9.40
N ASN A 83 13.21 8.48 10.03
CA ASN A 83 13.42 8.86 11.42
C ASN A 83 12.14 8.52 12.19
N TRP A 84 12.15 7.42 12.94
CA TRP A 84 11.02 6.92 13.68
C TRP A 84 10.84 7.66 15.02
N SER A 85 9.59 7.72 15.49
CA SER A 85 9.22 8.43 16.75
C SER A 85 9.83 7.83 18.03
N ASP A 86 10.34 6.61 17.97
CA ASP A 86 11.07 5.96 19.06
C ASP A 86 12.59 6.13 18.98
N GLY A 87 13.08 6.96 18.04
CA GLY A 87 14.49 7.29 17.87
C GLY A 87 15.24 6.33 16.92
N GLU A 88 14.60 5.28 16.40
CA GLU A 88 15.22 4.41 15.41
C GLU A 88 15.44 5.19 14.09
N ILE A 89 16.61 5.01 13.49
CA ILE A 89 16.94 5.47 12.14
C ILE A 89 17.02 4.22 11.25
N GLN A 90 16.20 4.20 10.22
CA GLN A 90 16.19 3.11 9.24
C GLN A 90 16.53 3.66 7.86
N THR A 91 17.29 2.92 7.09
CA THR A 91 17.57 3.22 5.68
C THR A 91 17.17 2.05 4.81
N ARG A 92 16.77 2.34 3.58
CA ARG A 92 16.49 1.33 2.55
C ARG A 92 16.87 1.91 1.20
N GLN A 93 17.40 1.07 0.31
CA GLN A 93 17.59 1.42 -1.09
C GLN A 93 16.75 0.47 -1.95
N TRP A 94 15.83 1.04 -2.71
CA TRP A 94 15.13 0.34 -3.77
C TRP A 94 15.85 0.47 -5.10
N LYS A 95 15.81 -0.62 -5.87
CA LYS A 95 16.10 -0.64 -7.31
C LYS A 95 14.82 -1.02 -8.03
N ILE A 96 14.21 -0.07 -8.71
CA ILE A 96 12.91 -0.23 -9.37
C ILE A 96 13.11 -0.11 -10.88
N ASN A 97 12.87 -1.22 -11.60
CA ASN A 97 12.97 -1.30 -13.06
C ASN A 97 11.59 -1.06 -13.66
N LYS A 98 11.52 -0.20 -14.65
CA LYS A 98 10.34 -0.06 -15.49
C LYS A 98 10.38 -1.12 -16.58
N ILE A 99 9.41 -2.02 -16.59
CA ILE A 99 9.32 -3.13 -17.55
C ILE A 99 8.58 -2.66 -18.81
N ASP A 100 7.46 -1.94 -18.61
CA ASP A 100 6.69 -1.31 -19.67
C ASP A 100 5.90 -0.10 -19.12
N GLU A 101 4.91 0.40 -19.87
CA GLU A 101 4.11 1.57 -19.45
C GLU A 101 3.41 1.38 -18.10
N HIS A 102 3.05 0.15 -17.76
CA HIS A 102 2.23 -0.14 -16.60
C HIS A 102 2.91 -1.01 -15.56
N ASN A 103 3.98 -1.74 -15.92
CA ASN A 103 4.57 -2.78 -15.09
C ASN A 103 5.97 -2.39 -14.62
N TYR A 104 6.23 -2.65 -13.34
CA TYR A 104 7.51 -2.39 -12.66
C TYR A 104 7.93 -3.59 -11.84
N GLU A 105 9.23 -3.76 -11.66
CA GLU A 105 9.83 -4.72 -10.76
C GLU A 105 10.79 -4.02 -9.82
N GLY A 106 10.73 -4.38 -8.52
CA GLY A 106 11.60 -3.75 -7.52
C GLY A 106 12.31 -4.77 -6.65
N THR A 107 13.51 -4.39 -6.19
CA THR A 107 14.28 -5.14 -5.21
C THR A 107 14.85 -4.19 -4.16
N ALA A 108 14.96 -4.67 -2.91
CA ALA A 108 15.71 -4.05 -1.83
C ALA A 108 16.31 -5.15 -0.95
N GLU A 109 17.24 -4.80 -0.04
CA GLU A 109 17.97 -5.77 0.79
C GLU A 109 17.03 -6.61 1.66
N ASP A 110 15.99 -5.98 2.20
CA ASP A 110 15.00 -6.61 3.07
C ASP A 110 13.77 -7.19 2.33
N VAL A 111 13.76 -7.15 0.99
CA VAL A 111 12.70 -7.71 0.14
C VAL A 111 12.97 -9.16 -0.19
N VAL A 112 11.98 -10.01 0.02
CA VAL A 112 12.04 -11.43 -0.36
C VAL A 112 11.61 -11.59 -1.82
N GLY A 113 12.58 -11.92 -2.67
CA GLY A 113 12.34 -12.04 -4.11
C GLY A 113 12.21 -10.69 -4.80
N THR A 114 11.20 -10.54 -5.66
CA THR A 114 10.99 -9.34 -6.48
C THR A 114 9.61 -8.75 -6.18
N ALA A 115 9.58 -7.46 -5.88
CA ALA A 115 8.34 -6.69 -5.77
C ALA A 115 7.73 -6.46 -7.16
N LYS A 116 6.40 -6.44 -7.24
CA LYS A 116 5.64 -6.18 -8.48
C LYS A 116 4.91 -4.86 -8.38
N GLY A 117 5.14 -3.99 -9.37
CA GLY A 117 4.52 -2.67 -9.45
C GLY A 117 3.56 -2.55 -10.63
N PHE A 118 2.46 -1.83 -10.43
CA PHE A 118 1.42 -1.59 -11.43
C PHE A 118 0.98 -0.13 -11.40
N SER A 119 1.05 0.57 -12.54
CA SER A 119 0.74 2.01 -12.65
C SER A 119 -0.41 2.26 -13.61
N TYR A 120 -1.50 2.87 -13.12
CA TYR A 120 -2.63 3.30 -13.94
C TYR A 120 -3.21 4.62 -13.41
N GLY A 121 -3.36 5.61 -14.28
CA GLY A 121 -3.87 6.92 -13.88
C GLY A 121 -3.14 7.51 -12.67
N PRO A 122 -3.84 7.92 -11.59
CA PRO A 122 -3.21 8.45 -10.37
C PRO A 122 -2.66 7.38 -9.44
N ALA A 123 -2.85 6.09 -9.73
CA ALA A 123 -2.55 5.01 -8.81
C ALA A 123 -1.30 4.22 -9.23
N PHE A 124 -0.45 3.94 -8.24
CA PHE A 124 0.63 2.96 -8.33
C PHE A 124 0.45 1.95 -7.21
N LYS A 125 0.35 0.67 -7.57
CA LYS A 125 0.30 -0.44 -6.63
C LYS A 125 1.64 -1.13 -6.59
N PHE A 126 2.13 -1.47 -5.38
CA PHE A 126 3.35 -2.22 -5.20
C PHE A 126 3.11 -3.39 -4.25
N GLU A 127 3.37 -4.61 -4.72
CA GLU A 127 3.18 -5.85 -3.95
C GLU A 127 4.52 -6.48 -3.64
N TYR A 128 4.82 -6.69 -2.37
CA TYR A 128 6.10 -7.24 -1.95
C TYR A 128 6.02 -7.94 -0.58
N VAL A 129 7.07 -8.69 -0.25
CA VAL A 129 7.26 -9.34 1.04
C VAL A 129 8.54 -8.79 1.65
N LEU A 130 8.45 -8.24 2.87
CA LEU A 130 9.61 -7.80 3.63
C LEU A 130 9.98 -8.78 4.73
N LEU A 131 11.27 -8.85 5.03
CA LEU A 131 11.81 -9.37 6.28
C LEU A 131 11.77 -8.26 7.32
N VAL A 132 10.85 -8.33 8.27
CA VAL A 132 10.65 -7.30 9.30
C VAL A 132 11.22 -7.81 10.61
N PRO A 133 12.16 -7.08 11.25
CA PRO A 133 12.69 -7.46 12.56
C PRO A 133 11.62 -7.26 13.65
N VAL A 134 11.27 -8.35 14.34
CA VAL A 134 10.32 -8.33 15.46
C VAL A 134 10.90 -9.12 16.62
N LYS A 135 11.19 -8.43 17.72
CA LYS A 135 11.73 -9.06 18.96
C LYS A 135 12.95 -9.95 18.69
N GLY A 136 13.89 -9.47 17.87
CA GLY A 136 15.13 -10.19 17.55
C GLY A 136 14.97 -11.34 16.53
N ARG A 137 13.81 -11.44 15.86
CA ARG A 137 13.58 -12.41 14.77
C ARG A 137 13.09 -11.69 13.54
N GLU A 138 13.50 -12.14 12.37
CA GLU A 138 12.95 -11.68 11.11
C GLU A 138 11.66 -12.44 10.77
N ILE A 139 10.61 -11.72 10.47
CA ILE A 139 9.34 -12.29 10.04
C ILE A 139 8.96 -11.77 8.66
N LYS A 140 8.46 -12.66 7.81
CA LYS A 140 7.92 -12.28 6.49
C LYS A 140 6.58 -11.61 6.65
N ILE A 141 6.46 -10.39 6.14
CA ILE A 141 5.23 -9.61 6.08
C ILE A 141 4.96 -9.26 4.62
N THR A 142 3.75 -9.54 4.15
CA THR A 142 3.29 -9.16 2.81
C THR A 142 2.70 -7.76 2.86
N PHE A 143 3.08 -6.93 1.91
CA PHE A 143 2.59 -5.59 1.71
C PHE A 143 1.74 -5.52 0.44
N ASP A 144 0.53 -5.00 0.57
CA ASP A 144 -0.32 -4.50 -0.51
C ASP A 144 -0.31 -2.98 -0.39
N ASP A 145 0.54 -2.35 -1.19
CA ASP A 145 0.96 -0.97 -1.03
C ASP A 145 0.45 -0.12 -2.21
N TRP A 146 -0.32 0.92 -1.90
CA TRP A 146 -0.93 1.80 -2.88
C TRP A 146 -0.48 3.23 -2.69
N ILE A 147 -0.03 3.87 -3.78
CA ILE A 147 0.28 5.29 -3.82
C ILE A 147 -0.73 5.96 -4.77
N PHE A 148 -1.35 7.04 -4.30
CA PHE A 148 -2.33 7.82 -5.06
C PHE A 148 -1.85 9.26 -5.20
N MET A 149 -1.58 9.68 -6.41
CA MET A 149 -1.24 11.06 -6.72
C MET A 149 -2.46 11.96 -6.51
N GLN A 150 -2.30 13.04 -5.77
CA GLN A 150 -3.36 14.01 -5.49
C GLN A 150 -3.24 15.23 -6.41
N ASP A 151 -2.03 15.72 -6.59
CA ASP A 151 -1.64 16.78 -7.53
C ASP A 151 -0.18 16.55 -8.00
N ASP A 152 0.46 17.50 -8.62
CA ASP A 152 1.83 17.40 -9.16
C ASP A 152 2.92 17.28 -8.09
N ARG A 153 2.59 17.54 -6.81
CA ARG A 153 3.53 17.56 -5.69
C ARG A 153 3.19 16.57 -4.57
N VAL A 154 1.92 16.20 -4.43
CA VAL A 154 1.43 15.44 -3.28
C VAL A 154 0.93 14.07 -3.72
N ALA A 155 1.39 13.04 -3.01
CA ALA A 155 0.81 11.71 -3.09
C ALA A 155 0.53 11.14 -1.69
N ILE A 156 -0.49 10.29 -1.61
CA ILE A 156 -0.87 9.58 -0.40
C ILE A 156 -0.63 8.09 -0.64
N ASN A 157 0.05 7.46 0.31
CA ASN A 157 0.28 6.04 0.32
C ASN A 157 -0.54 5.38 1.42
N ARG A 158 -1.04 4.19 1.11
CA ARG A 158 -1.68 3.30 2.07
C ARG A 158 -1.23 1.87 1.81
N ALA A 159 -0.55 1.27 2.78
CA ALA A 159 -0.09 -0.11 2.71
C ALA A 159 -0.81 -0.99 3.74
N ILE A 160 -1.42 -2.08 3.28
CA ILE A 160 -1.95 -3.12 4.14
C ILE A 160 -0.86 -4.18 4.34
N MET A 161 -0.55 -4.43 5.60
CA MET A 161 0.45 -5.41 6.00
C MET A 161 -0.25 -6.67 6.48
N THR A 162 0.09 -7.82 5.87
CA THR A 162 -0.53 -9.11 6.21
C THR A 162 0.52 -10.16 6.57
N LYS A 163 0.14 -11.09 7.44
CA LYS A 163 0.88 -12.31 7.74
C LYS A 163 -0.06 -13.50 7.70
N PHE A 164 0.29 -14.52 6.93
CA PHE A 164 -0.58 -15.69 6.72
C PHE A 164 -2.01 -15.32 6.26
N GLY A 165 -2.14 -14.25 5.45
CA GLY A 165 -3.43 -13.76 4.95
C GLY A 165 -4.22 -12.87 5.94
N PHE A 166 -3.77 -12.70 7.19
CA PHE A 166 -4.44 -11.85 8.18
C PHE A 166 -3.79 -10.48 8.26
N LYS A 167 -4.59 -9.41 8.25
CA LYS A 167 -4.09 -8.05 8.48
C LYS A 167 -3.45 -7.95 9.86
N VAL A 168 -2.20 -7.49 9.91
CA VAL A 168 -1.44 -7.28 11.15
C VAL A 168 -1.19 -5.81 11.44
N ALA A 169 -1.05 -5.00 10.38
CA ALA A 169 -0.82 -3.55 10.48
C ALA A 169 -1.31 -2.84 9.22
N GLU A 170 -1.31 -1.52 9.28
CA GLU A 170 -1.55 -0.61 8.17
C GLU A 170 -0.60 0.58 8.29
N LEU A 171 -0.06 1.00 7.15
CA LEU A 171 0.79 2.17 7.04
C LEU A 171 0.09 3.20 6.17
N THR A 172 0.05 4.45 6.63
CA THR A 172 -0.39 5.60 5.82
C THR A 172 0.74 6.61 5.77
N VAL A 173 1.07 7.09 4.56
CA VAL A 173 2.16 8.04 4.33
C VAL A 173 1.67 9.17 3.42
N SER A 174 2.08 10.38 3.74
CA SER A 174 1.97 11.52 2.83
C SER A 174 3.34 11.83 2.24
N PHE A 175 3.43 11.94 0.92
CA PHE A 175 4.63 12.35 0.18
C PHE A 175 4.46 13.76 -0.34
N ILE A 176 5.51 14.55 -0.22
CA ILE A 176 5.58 15.91 -0.80
C ILE A 176 6.87 16.00 -1.61
N LYS A 177 6.71 16.21 -2.91
CA LYS A 177 7.82 16.47 -3.83
C LYS A 177 8.22 17.94 -3.73
N ASN A 178 9.50 18.21 -3.57
CA ASN A 178 10.08 19.55 -3.52
C ASN A 178 10.45 20.09 -4.90
#